data_e55b133978b776fadc06be5324c1979b
#
_entry.id   e55b133978b776fadc06be5324c1979b
#
_cell.length_a   1.000
_cell.length_b   1.000
_cell.length_c   1.000
_cell.angle_alpha   90.00
_cell.angle_beta   90.00
_cell.angle_gamma   90.00
#
_symmetry.space_group_name_H-M   'P 1'
#
loop_
_entity.id
_entity.type
_entity.pdbx_description
1 polymer ?
#
loop_
_entity_poly.entity_id
_entity_poly.type
_entity_poly.pdbx_seq_one_letter_code
_entity_poly.pdbx_strand_id
1 'polypeptide(L)'
;MLDGSTSATPEVRNTEPGPLAGFRADFLNFCRIEKGLARNSLEAYGRDLERYQTYFQSQHGVNLLNNHTDTVLSYLNSLYRSGLGSRSIARHVATLRNFYSFLLREGKIACDPTEHVRTPKQWKTIPKFMNLSQIDKLLQAPDMTVPTGIRDRAMLELLYATGLRVSELCRVGVSELNLELGVLRTTGKGNKQRMVPVGRSAIAAVRQYLEAARGRILKGRGSRFLFVTARGGAMTRQAFWKLLAAHGRRAGIYRNLTPHVLRHSFATHLLEGGADLRSVQTMLGHADISTTQIYTHVMRSRLRRTLDDHHPRA
;
A
#
# COMPACT_ATOMS: atom_id res chain seq x y z
N MET A 1 34.44 -61.60 -11.91
CA MET A 1 34.86 -60.37 -11.20
C MET A 1 33.77 -59.36 -11.41
N LEU A 2 33.00 -59.16 -10.36
CA LEU A 2 31.79 -58.32 -10.39
C LEU A 2 32.10 -57.05 -9.59
N ASP A 3 32.12 -55.89 -10.26
CA ASP A 3 32.22 -54.61 -9.59
C ASP A 3 30.80 -54.06 -9.33
N GLY A 4 30.48 -53.99 -8.05
CA GLY A 4 29.27 -53.40 -7.57
C GLY A 4 29.47 -51.90 -7.34
N SER A 5 28.86 -51.07 -8.15
CA SER A 5 28.77 -49.61 -7.93
C SER A 5 27.51 -49.32 -7.08
N THR A 6 27.76 -49.07 -5.81
CA THR A 6 26.72 -48.59 -4.88
C THR A 6 26.44 -47.11 -5.15
N SER A 7 25.28 -46.81 -5.67
CA SER A 7 24.76 -45.42 -5.82
C SER A 7 24.33 -44.91 -4.46
N ALA A 8 25.05 -43.96 -3.92
CA ALA A 8 24.69 -43.21 -2.72
C ALA A 8 23.59 -42.19 -3.06
N THR A 9 22.40 -42.42 -2.54
CA THR A 9 21.30 -41.43 -2.53
C THR A 9 21.71 -40.26 -1.62
N PRO A 10 21.51 -39.01 -2.02
CA PRO A 10 21.82 -37.89 -1.13
C PRO A 10 20.77 -37.83 -0.01
N GLU A 11 21.26 -38.00 1.23
CA GLU A 11 20.48 -37.74 2.45
C GLU A 11 19.93 -36.31 2.42
N VAL A 12 18.61 -36.18 2.39
CA VAL A 12 17.90 -34.95 2.70
C VAL A 12 18.15 -34.62 4.17
N ARG A 13 19.08 -33.71 4.42
CA ARG A 13 19.30 -33.17 5.76
C ARG A 13 18.02 -32.44 6.19
N ASN A 14 17.20 -33.08 7.01
CA ASN A 14 16.19 -32.45 7.83
C ASN A 14 16.91 -31.50 8.80
N THR A 15 17.12 -30.26 8.41
CA THR A 15 17.54 -29.20 9.32
C THR A 15 16.37 -28.87 10.22
N GLU A 16 16.42 -29.33 11.47
CA GLU A 16 15.52 -28.86 12.52
C GLU A 16 15.49 -27.33 12.50
N PRO A 17 14.31 -26.69 12.62
CA PRO A 17 14.22 -25.25 12.64
C PRO A 17 15.02 -24.73 13.83
N GLY A 18 16.14 -24.06 13.58
CA GLY A 18 16.99 -23.52 14.64
C GLY A 18 16.18 -22.61 15.59
N PRO A 19 16.62 -22.41 16.84
CA PRO A 19 15.89 -21.75 17.93
C PRO A 19 15.28 -20.40 17.53
N LEU A 20 15.81 -19.74 16.53
CA LEU A 20 15.29 -18.48 16.02
C LEU A 20 13.97 -18.61 15.25
N ALA A 21 13.73 -19.74 14.59
CA ALA A 21 12.49 -19.96 13.84
C ALA A 21 11.28 -19.98 14.79
N GLY A 22 11.44 -20.58 15.98
CA GLY A 22 10.43 -20.56 17.04
C GLY A 22 10.15 -19.14 17.52
N PHE A 23 11.18 -18.40 17.94
CA PHE A 23 11.03 -17.02 18.42
C PHE A 23 10.44 -16.07 17.37
N ARG A 24 10.75 -16.26 16.07
CA ARG A 24 10.12 -15.51 14.98
C ARG A 24 8.62 -15.77 14.90
N ALA A 25 8.21 -17.03 15.00
CA ALA A 25 6.80 -17.40 14.97
C ALA A 25 6.03 -16.82 16.16
N ASP A 26 6.59 -16.93 17.36
CA ASP A 26 6.01 -16.37 18.58
C ASP A 26 5.87 -14.84 18.51
N PHE A 27 6.90 -14.15 18.05
CA PHE A 27 6.86 -12.70 17.83
C PHE A 27 5.80 -12.28 16.81
N LEU A 28 5.67 -13.00 15.69
CA LEU A 28 4.66 -12.68 14.68
C LEU A 28 3.25 -12.95 15.20
N ASN A 29 3.05 -14.00 16.01
CA ASN A 29 1.79 -14.27 16.70
C ASN A 29 1.47 -13.19 17.72
N PHE A 30 2.42 -12.78 18.55
CA PHE A 30 2.29 -11.64 19.46
C PHE A 30 1.89 -10.35 18.70
N CYS A 31 2.57 -10.03 17.62
CA CYS A 31 2.25 -8.87 16.79
C CYS A 31 0.84 -8.96 16.17
N ARG A 32 0.38 -10.18 15.85
CA ARG A 32 -0.97 -10.40 15.29
C ARG A 32 -2.05 -10.25 16.36
N ILE A 33 -1.87 -10.89 17.52
CA ILE A 33 -2.91 -11.03 18.55
C ILE A 33 -2.94 -9.79 19.44
N GLU A 34 -1.83 -9.40 20.03
CA GLU A 34 -1.79 -8.33 21.01
C GLU A 34 -1.62 -6.94 20.39
N LYS A 35 -0.77 -6.80 19.35
CA LYS A 35 -0.59 -5.51 18.68
C LYS A 35 -1.61 -5.26 17.54
N GLY A 36 -2.43 -6.24 17.17
CA GLY A 36 -3.43 -6.10 16.12
C GLY A 36 -2.85 -5.69 14.76
N LEU A 37 -1.60 -6.08 14.44
CA LEU A 37 -0.94 -5.64 13.22
C LEU A 37 -1.61 -6.24 11.98
N ALA A 38 -1.76 -5.41 10.94
CA ALA A 38 -2.29 -5.83 9.67
C ALA A 38 -1.37 -6.87 8.99
N ARG A 39 -1.96 -7.79 8.21
CA ARG A 39 -1.29 -8.87 7.49
C ARG A 39 -0.03 -8.39 6.73
N ASN A 40 -0.11 -7.29 6.00
CA ASN A 40 1.04 -6.76 5.24
C ASN A 40 2.22 -6.33 6.15
N SER A 41 1.94 -5.87 7.38
CA SER A 41 2.97 -5.53 8.36
C SER A 41 3.62 -6.78 8.91
N LEU A 42 2.83 -7.82 9.21
CA LEU A 42 3.33 -9.13 9.65
C LEU A 42 4.21 -9.79 8.59
N GLU A 43 3.77 -9.76 7.32
CA GLU A 43 4.56 -10.27 6.19
C GLU A 43 5.88 -9.48 6.00
N ALA A 44 5.85 -8.16 6.22
CA ALA A 44 7.06 -7.35 6.15
C ALA A 44 8.03 -7.68 7.29
N TYR A 45 7.53 -7.80 8.52
CA TYR A 45 8.33 -8.21 9.68
C TYR A 45 8.90 -9.61 9.50
N GLY A 46 8.09 -10.55 9.00
CA GLY A 46 8.54 -11.91 8.69
C GLY A 46 9.72 -11.94 7.72
N ARG A 47 9.62 -11.22 6.60
CA ARG A 47 10.71 -11.12 5.61
C ARG A 47 11.96 -10.44 6.17
N ASP A 48 11.79 -9.41 7.00
CA ASP A 48 12.93 -8.71 7.60
C ASP A 48 13.68 -9.62 8.57
N LEU A 49 12.96 -10.36 9.41
CA LEU A 49 13.55 -11.30 10.35
C LEU A 49 14.17 -12.53 9.67
N GLU A 50 13.54 -13.02 8.59
CA GLU A 50 14.10 -14.08 7.77
C GLU A 50 15.45 -13.68 7.17
N ARG A 51 15.53 -12.46 6.58
CA ARG A 51 16.79 -11.93 6.05
C ARG A 51 17.84 -11.75 7.14
N TYR A 52 17.42 -11.32 8.33
CA TYR A 52 18.28 -11.20 9.50
C TYR A 52 18.81 -12.56 9.93
N GLN A 53 17.96 -13.57 10.03
CA GLN A 53 18.32 -14.94 10.35
C GLN A 53 19.32 -15.52 9.34
N THR A 54 19.05 -15.36 8.04
CA THR A 54 19.95 -15.82 6.97
C THR A 54 21.33 -15.19 7.06
N TYR A 55 21.41 -13.90 7.37
CA TYR A 55 22.68 -13.21 7.57
C TYR A 55 23.50 -13.85 8.71
N PHE A 56 22.86 -14.18 9.82
CA PHE A 56 23.52 -14.80 10.97
C PHE A 56 23.95 -16.23 10.71
N GLN A 57 23.13 -17.01 10.02
CA GLN A 57 23.50 -18.38 9.65
C GLN A 57 24.75 -18.42 8.76
N SER A 58 24.97 -17.37 7.97
CA SER A 58 26.18 -17.25 7.13
C SER A 58 27.43 -16.82 7.91
N GLN A 59 27.28 -16.30 9.13
CA GLN A 59 28.36 -15.85 10.03
C GLN A 59 28.63 -16.91 11.10
N HIS A 60 29.27 -18.00 10.74
CA HIS A 60 29.52 -19.20 11.56
C HIS A 60 29.47 -18.98 13.09
N GLY A 61 28.48 -19.53 13.75
CA GLY A 61 28.47 -19.73 15.22
C GLY A 61 27.94 -18.59 16.09
N VAL A 62 27.35 -17.54 15.53
CA VAL A 62 26.77 -16.43 16.33
C VAL A 62 25.42 -16.84 16.91
N ASN A 63 25.35 -16.96 18.23
CA ASN A 63 24.10 -17.19 18.95
C ASN A 63 23.31 -15.85 19.02
N LEU A 64 22.15 -15.80 18.41
CA LEU A 64 21.30 -14.60 18.36
C LEU A 64 20.75 -14.16 19.73
N LEU A 65 20.76 -15.03 20.72
CA LEU A 65 20.36 -14.71 22.09
C LEU A 65 21.48 -13.98 22.86
N ASN A 66 22.72 -14.13 22.43
CA ASN A 66 23.89 -13.46 23.03
C ASN A 66 24.40 -12.30 22.17
N ASN A 67 23.53 -11.70 21.39
CA ASN A 67 23.93 -10.64 20.44
C ASN A 67 24.31 -9.34 21.14
N HIS A 68 25.44 -8.81 20.69
CA HIS A 68 25.91 -7.46 21.01
C HIS A 68 25.43 -6.45 19.94
N THR A 69 25.37 -5.19 20.32
CA THR A 69 25.02 -4.08 19.41
C THR A 69 25.83 -4.10 18.10
N ASP A 70 27.12 -4.47 18.17
CA ASP A 70 28.01 -4.55 17.00
C ASP A 70 27.54 -5.54 15.94
N THR A 71 26.91 -6.63 16.37
CA THR A 71 26.37 -7.66 15.46
C THR A 71 25.16 -7.12 14.70
N VAL A 72 24.28 -6.39 15.37
CA VAL A 72 23.16 -5.69 14.71
C VAL A 72 23.67 -4.63 13.73
N LEU A 73 24.69 -3.86 14.14
CA LEU A 73 25.31 -2.85 13.27
C LEU A 73 25.96 -3.47 12.03
N SER A 74 26.65 -4.59 12.19
CA SER A 74 27.25 -5.35 11.07
C SER A 74 26.19 -5.81 10.07
N TYR A 75 25.06 -6.32 10.56
CA TYR A 75 23.93 -6.65 9.69
C TYR A 75 23.40 -5.41 8.95
N LEU A 76 23.16 -4.31 9.63
CA LEU A 76 22.67 -3.08 9.01
C LEU A 76 23.64 -2.54 7.95
N ASN A 77 24.94 -2.63 8.21
CA ASN A 77 25.99 -2.29 7.24
C ASN A 77 25.94 -3.21 6.01
N SER A 78 25.66 -4.50 6.19
CA SER A 78 25.49 -5.44 5.07
C SER A 78 24.29 -5.06 4.18
N LEU A 79 23.20 -4.54 4.78
CA LEU A 79 22.05 -4.03 4.03
C LEU A 79 22.42 -2.80 3.19
N TYR A 80 23.22 -1.89 3.73
CA TYR A 80 23.75 -0.75 2.96
C TYR A 80 24.60 -1.20 1.79
N ARG A 81 25.55 -2.13 2.02
CA ARG A 81 26.43 -2.69 0.97
C ARG A 81 25.63 -3.43 -0.12
N SER A 82 24.49 -4.04 0.24
CA SER A 82 23.60 -4.68 -0.74
C SER A 82 22.68 -3.70 -1.49
N GLY A 83 22.87 -2.38 -1.34
CA GLY A 83 22.14 -1.35 -2.07
C GLY A 83 20.71 -1.11 -1.58
N LEU A 84 20.34 -1.55 -0.36
CA LEU A 84 19.02 -1.24 0.19
C LEU A 84 18.90 0.26 0.48
N GLY A 85 17.77 0.85 0.07
CA GLY A 85 17.47 2.25 0.35
C GLY A 85 17.22 2.53 1.84
N SER A 86 17.57 3.73 2.31
CA SER A 86 17.49 4.16 3.71
C SER A 86 16.12 3.92 4.37
N ARG A 87 15.01 4.04 3.62
CA ARG A 87 13.65 3.73 4.11
C ARG A 87 13.47 2.25 4.44
N SER A 88 14.01 1.36 3.61
CA SER A 88 13.97 -0.09 3.86
C SER A 88 14.81 -0.46 5.07
N ILE A 89 16.01 0.13 5.19
CA ILE A 89 16.89 -0.08 6.35
C ILE A 89 16.24 0.44 7.64
N ALA A 90 15.61 1.61 7.61
CA ALA A 90 14.84 2.14 8.75
C ALA A 90 13.71 1.19 9.17
N ARG A 91 13.06 0.50 8.23
CA ARG A 91 12.05 -0.52 8.54
C ARG A 91 12.69 -1.75 9.19
N HIS A 92 13.85 -2.23 8.69
CA HIS A 92 14.60 -3.31 9.36
C HIS A 92 14.96 -2.97 10.80
N VAL A 93 15.45 -1.75 11.05
CA VAL A 93 15.73 -1.27 12.42
C VAL A 93 14.47 -1.31 13.28
N ALA A 94 13.33 -0.83 12.77
CA ALA A 94 12.07 -0.86 13.50
C ALA A 94 11.59 -2.30 13.78
N THR A 95 11.75 -3.23 12.81
CA THR A 95 11.43 -4.64 12.98
C THR A 95 12.29 -5.28 14.07
N LEU A 96 13.62 -5.04 14.03
CA LEU A 96 14.56 -5.59 15.02
C LEU A 96 14.28 -5.04 16.42
N ARG A 97 14.03 -3.74 16.58
CA ARG A 97 13.65 -3.15 17.87
C ARG A 97 12.41 -3.79 18.46
N ASN A 98 11.36 -3.97 17.66
CA ASN A 98 10.15 -4.62 18.12
C ASN A 98 10.39 -6.08 18.50
N PHE A 99 11.25 -6.78 17.75
CA PHE A 99 11.58 -8.18 18.01
C PHE A 99 12.42 -8.35 19.28
N TYR A 100 13.48 -7.57 19.47
CA TYR A 100 14.32 -7.64 20.66
C TYR A 100 13.60 -7.14 21.92
N SER A 101 12.79 -6.12 21.81
CA SER A 101 11.88 -5.68 22.87
C SER A 101 10.89 -6.78 23.29
N PHE A 102 10.41 -7.58 22.34
CA PHE A 102 9.59 -8.75 22.64
C PHE A 102 10.41 -9.82 23.36
N LEU A 103 11.61 -10.18 22.89
CA LEU A 103 12.48 -11.17 23.52
C LEU A 103 12.89 -10.78 24.95
N LEU A 104 13.19 -9.48 25.17
CA LEU A 104 13.50 -8.95 26.49
C LEU A 104 12.30 -9.09 27.45
N ARG A 105 11.10 -8.76 26.99
CA ARG A 105 9.86 -8.90 27.76
C ARG A 105 9.56 -10.36 28.11
N GLU A 106 9.82 -11.30 27.20
CA GLU A 106 9.66 -12.73 27.42
C GLU A 106 10.81 -13.36 28.20
N GLY A 107 11.76 -12.58 28.72
CA GLY A 107 12.92 -13.06 29.48
C GLY A 107 13.88 -13.96 28.71
N LYS A 108 13.87 -13.89 27.36
CA LYS A 108 14.72 -14.70 26.49
C LYS A 108 16.12 -14.11 26.30
N ILE A 109 16.28 -12.84 26.60
CA ILE A 109 17.54 -12.08 26.56
C ILE A 109 17.63 -11.17 27.79
N ALA A 110 18.85 -10.85 28.21
CA ALA A 110 19.11 -9.96 29.37
C ALA A 110 19.19 -8.47 29.01
N CYS A 111 19.51 -8.13 27.76
CA CYS A 111 19.62 -6.75 27.28
C CYS A 111 19.16 -6.64 25.82
N ASP A 112 18.71 -5.44 25.43
CA ASP A 112 18.27 -5.16 24.05
C ASP A 112 19.46 -4.67 23.22
N PRO A 113 19.99 -5.45 22.25
CA PRO A 113 21.12 -5.04 21.42
C PRO A 113 20.79 -3.89 20.46
N THR A 114 19.51 -3.51 20.36
CA THR A 114 19.07 -2.42 19.47
C THR A 114 18.88 -1.08 20.18
N GLU A 115 19.07 -1.02 21.51
CA GLU A 115 18.81 0.17 22.31
C GLU A 115 19.55 1.40 21.79
N HIS A 116 20.83 1.26 21.47
CA HIS A 116 21.67 2.34 20.97
C HIS A 116 21.77 2.44 19.43
N VAL A 117 21.08 1.59 18.70
CA VAL A 117 21.09 1.60 17.23
C VAL A 117 20.33 2.83 16.73
N ARG A 118 21.01 3.75 16.06
CA ARG A 118 20.36 4.93 15.47
C ARG A 118 19.65 4.58 14.16
N THR A 119 18.42 5.04 14.03
CA THR A 119 17.70 4.92 12.75
C THR A 119 18.34 5.87 11.71
N PRO A 120 18.60 5.42 10.48
CA PRO A 120 19.13 6.28 9.44
C PRO A 120 18.28 7.53 9.25
N LYS A 121 18.91 8.70 9.19
CA LYS A 121 18.20 9.93 8.86
C LYS A 121 17.62 9.80 7.46
N GLN A 122 16.29 9.81 7.36
CA GLN A 122 15.61 9.89 6.08
C GLN A 122 15.67 11.34 5.61
N TRP A 123 16.26 11.59 4.45
CA TRP A 123 16.09 12.86 3.78
C TRP A 123 14.60 13.02 3.48
N LYS A 124 13.97 14.02 4.09
CA LYS A 124 12.60 14.40 3.76
C LYS A 124 12.61 14.93 2.33
N THR A 125 12.37 14.06 1.36
CA THR A 125 12.04 14.53 0.01
C THR A 125 10.72 15.27 0.11
N ILE A 126 10.71 16.55 -0.29
CA ILE A 126 9.48 17.33 -0.41
C ILE A 126 8.50 16.49 -1.25
N PRO A 127 7.30 16.20 -0.75
CA PRO A 127 6.32 15.44 -1.52
C PRO A 127 6.05 16.19 -2.84
N LYS A 128 6.35 15.57 -3.95
CA LYS A 128 6.06 16.15 -5.26
C LYS A 128 4.61 15.88 -5.57
N PHE A 129 3.82 16.93 -5.75
CA PHE A 129 2.47 16.85 -6.30
C PHE A 129 2.48 17.29 -7.76
N MET A 130 1.46 16.93 -8.51
CA MET A 130 1.28 17.32 -9.90
C MET A 130 0.48 18.63 -9.94
N ASN A 131 0.87 19.56 -10.81
CA ASN A 131 0.07 20.74 -11.06
C ASN A 131 -1.19 20.40 -11.90
N LEU A 132 -2.14 21.33 -11.99
CA LEU A 132 -3.42 21.12 -12.67
C LEU A 132 -3.24 20.75 -14.15
N SER A 133 -2.33 21.40 -14.87
CA SER A 133 -2.04 21.10 -16.27
C SER A 133 -1.51 19.67 -16.46
N GLN A 134 -0.67 19.17 -15.54
CA GLN A 134 -0.21 17.78 -15.58
C GLN A 134 -1.33 16.79 -15.29
N ILE A 135 -2.22 17.13 -14.36
CA ILE A 135 -3.41 16.31 -14.06
C ILE A 135 -4.30 16.23 -15.32
N ASP A 136 -4.60 17.34 -15.95
CA ASP A 136 -5.46 17.36 -17.15
C ASP A 136 -4.86 16.55 -18.29
N LYS A 137 -3.56 16.70 -18.57
CA LYS A 137 -2.85 15.89 -19.56
C LYS A 137 -2.91 14.39 -19.25
N LEU A 138 -2.74 14.02 -17.98
CA LEU A 138 -2.82 12.62 -17.55
C LEU A 138 -4.23 12.06 -17.74
N LEU A 139 -5.26 12.82 -17.35
CA LEU A 139 -6.65 12.41 -17.46
C LEU A 139 -7.11 12.30 -18.92
N GLN A 140 -6.53 13.06 -19.83
CA GLN A 140 -6.81 13.01 -21.27
C GLN A 140 -6.01 11.95 -22.04
N ALA A 141 -4.97 11.37 -21.44
CA ALA A 141 -4.07 10.42 -22.09
C ALA A 141 -4.69 9.05 -22.48
N PRO A 142 -5.75 8.52 -21.80
CA PRO A 142 -6.39 7.28 -22.23
C PRO A 142 -7.09 7.42 -23.58
N ASP A 143 -6.93 6.40 -24.42
CA ASP A 143 -7.59 6.32 -25.73
C ASP A 143 -9.08 5.98 -25.55
N MET A 144 -9.95 6.93 -25.82
CA MET A 144 -11.40 6.80 -25.64
C MET A 144 -12.09 5.98 -26.75
N THR A 145 -11.37 5.57 -27.78
CA THR A 145 -11.93 4.72 -28.85
C THR A 145 -12.02 3.25 -28.45
N VAL A 146 -11.25 2.85 -27.44
CA VAL A 146 -11.20 1.47 -26.94
C VAL A 146 -11.82 1.34 -25.55
N PRO A 147 -12.54 0.21 -25.27
CA PRO A 147 -13.22 0.01 -23.99
C PRO A 147 -12.26 0.09 -22.77
N THR A 148 -11.03 -0.39 -22.92
CA THR A 148 -10.02 -0.29 -21.86
C THR A 148 -9.58 1.12 -21.58
N GLY A 149 -9.50 1.97 -22.58
CA GLY A 149 -9.16 3.37 -22.41
C GLY A 149 -10.28 4.16 -21.69
N ILE A 150 -11.55 3.89 -22.03
CA ILE A 150 -12.70 4.46 -21.31
C ILE A 150 -12.67 4.06 -19.82
N ARG A 151 -12.38 2.77 -19.53
CA ARG A 151 -12.17 2.29 -18.16
C ARG A 151 -11.04 3.04 -17.45
N ASP A 152 -9.90 3.16 -18.12
CA ASP A 152 -8.71 3.74 -17.56
C ASP A 152 -8.92 5.22 -17.25
N ARG A 153 -9.62 5.95 -18.13
CA ARG A 153 -10.06 7.33 -17.88
C ARG A 153 -10.93 7.42 -16.63
N ALA A 154 -11.96 6.58 -16.51
CA ALA A 154 -12.84 6.57 -15.36
C ALA A 154 -12.10 6.23 -14.05
N MET A 155 -11.11 5.31 -14.09
CA MET A 155 -10.27 5.01 -12.93
C MET A 155 -9.41 6.20 -12.51
N LEU A 156 -8.79 6.91 -13.43
CA LEU A 156 -7.96 8.08 -13.15
C LEU A 156 -8.80 9.23 -12.60
N GLU A 157 -9.94 9.53 -13.21
CA GLU A 157 -10.89 10.56 -12.75
C GLU A 157 -11.38 10.24 -11.33
N LEU A 158 -11.82 9.01 -11.06
CA LEU A 158 -12.31 8.64 -9.73
C LEU A 158 -11.20 8.70 -8.68
N LEU A 159 -9.98 8.26 -9.02
CA LEU A 159 -8.84 8.32 -8.09
C LEU A 159 -8.49 9.76 -7.73
N TYR A 160 -8.45 10.65 -8.71
CA TYR A 160 -8.14 12.05 -8.49
C TYR A 160 -9.28 12.80 -7.77
N ALA A 161 -10.53 12.54 -8.13
CA ALA A 161 -11.69 13.20 -7.50
C ALA A 161 -11.95 12.80 -6.05
N THR A 162 -11.44 11.65 -5.61
CA THR A 162 -11.75 11.09 -4.28
C THR A 162 -10.54 10.90 -3.38
N GLY A 163 -9.35 10.96 -3.94
CA GLY A 163 -8.12 10.65 -3.22
C GLY A 163 -8.08 9.25 -2.62
N LEU A 164 -8.76 8.26 -3.20
CA LEU A 164 -8.74 6.86 -2.76
C LEU A 164 -7.32 6.28 -2.69
N ARG A 165 -7.13 5.28 -1.83
CA ARG A 165 -5.94 4.42 -1.97
C ARG A 165 -6.11 3.53 -3.19
N VAL A 166 -5.01 3.20 -3.88
CA VAL A 166 -5.07 2.32 -5.08
C VAL A 166 -5.75 0.97 -4.78
N SER A 167 -5.57 0.43 -3.58
CA SER A 167 -6.22 -0.83 -3.16
C SER A 167 -7.73 -0.67 -2.99
N GLU A 168 -8.20 0.50 -2.55
CA GLU A 168 -9.60 0.83 -2.46
C GLU A 168 -10.19 0.97 -3.87
N LEU A 169 -9.59 1.80 -4.74
CA LEU A 169 -10.00 1.98 -6.13
C LEU A 169 -10.15 0.66 -6.89
N CYS A 170 -9.15 -0.23 -6.79
CA CYS A 170 -9.18 -1.50 -7.50
C CYS A 170 -10.27 -2.47 -7.01
N ARG A 171 -10.77 -2.29 -5.79
CA ARG A 171 -11.76 -3.17 -5.17
C ARG A 171 -13.15 -2.58 -5.04
N VAL A 172 -13.35 -1.34 -5.47
CA VAL A 172 -14.68 -0.70 -5.47
C VAL A 172 -15.69 -1.60 -6.16
N GLY A 173 -16.79 -1.88 -5.47
CA GLY A 173 -17.96 -2.57 -6.05
C GLY A 173 -18.89 -1.58 -6.76
N VAL A 174 -19.67 -2.09 -7.70
CA VAL A 174 -20.69 -1.28 -8.41
C VAL A 174 -21.69 -0.68 -7.40
N SER A 175 -22.12 -1.47 -6.41
CA SER A 175 -23.09 -1.04 -5.38
C SER A 175 -22.52 -0.06 -4.34
N GLU A 176 -21.22 0.18 -4.34
CA GLU A 176 -20.57 1.10 -3.42
C GLU A 176 -20.55 2.54 -3.93
N LEU A 177 -20.77 2.75 -5.23
CA LEU A 177 -20.86 4.06 -5.85
C LEU A 177 -22.30 4.40 -6.21
N ASN A 178 -22.83 5.44 -5.58
CA ASN A 178 -24.11 6.01 -5.96
C ASN A 178 -23.86 7.21 -6.90
N LEU A 179 -24.18 7.04 -8.19
CA LEU A 179 -23.94 8.07 -9.21
C LEU A 179 -24.91 9.25 -9.11
N GLU A 180 -26.10 9.04 -8.53
CA GLU A 180 -27.12 10.09 -8.39
C GLU A 180 -26.81 11.02 -7.22
N LEU A 181 -26.46 10.41 -6.08
CA LEU A 181 -26.06 11.17 -4.89
C LEU A 181 -24.61 11.67 -4.98
N GLY A 182 -23.82 11.20 -5.95
CA GLY A 182 -22.42 11.55 -6.11
C GLY A 182 -21.58 11.15 -4.90
N VAL A 183 -21.79 9.95 -4.34
CA VAL A 183 -21.07 9.48 -3.16
C VAL A 183 -20.54 8.06 -3.36
N LEU A 184 -19.34 7.84 -2.85
CA LEU A 184 -18.68 6.54 -2.84
C LEU A 184 -18.50 6.07 -1.39
N ARG A 185 -18.97 4.87 -1.09
CA ARG A 185 -18.69 4.16 0.16
C ARG A 185 -17.41 3.34 -0.03
N THR A 186 -16.42 3.52 0.82
CA THR A 186 -15.17 2.76 0.76
C THR A 186 -14.76 2.25 2.12
N THR A 187 -14.11 1.09 2.15
CA THR A 187 -13.61 0.43 3.36
C THR A 187 -12.11 0.59 3.44
N GLY A 188 -11.63 1.27 4.48
CA GLY A 188 -10.22 1.54 4.72
C GLY A 188 -9.52 0.51 5.63
N LYS A 189 -8.36 0.90 6.17
CA LYS A 189 -7.60 0.10 7.12
C LYS A 189 -8.45 -0.19 8.39
N GLY A 190 -8.42 -1.43 8.87
CA GLY A 190 -9.18 -1.84 10.06
C GLY A 190 -10.69 -2.00 9.80
N ASN A 191 -11.09 -2.25 8.55
CA ASN A 191 -12.49 -2.42 8.14
C ASN A 191 -13.39 -1.19 8.42
N LYS A 192 -12.79 0.00 8.63
CA LYS A 192 -13.54 1.24 8.85
C LYS A 192 -14.09 1.75 7.52
N GLN A 193 -15.41 1.93 7.47
CA GLN A 193 -16.09 2.47 6.30
C GLN A 193 -16.09 3.99 6.35
N ARG A 194 -15.97 4.62 5.18
CA ARG A 194 -16.18 6.05 5.00
C ARG A 194 -16.92 6.32 3.69
N MET A 195 -17.64 7.42 3.66
CA MET A 195 -18.24 7.95 2.43
C MET A 195 -17.40 9.12 1.94
N VAL A 196 -17.15 9.14 0.63
CA VAL A 196 -16.38 10.19 -0.03
C VAL A 196 -17.26 10.79 -1.13
N PRO A 197 -17.44 12.11 -1.17
CA PRO A 197 -18.15 12.75 -2.28
C PRO A 197 -17.35 12.59 -3.56
N VAL A 198 -18.06 12.49 -4.69
CA VAL A 198 -17.47 12.30 -6.03
C VAL A 198 -17.86 13.48 -6.90
N GLY A 199 -16.88 14.15 -7.49
CA GLY A 199 -17.10 15.29 -8.37
C GLY A 199 -17.80 14.91 -9.69
N ARG A 200 -18.45 15.89 -10.32
CA ARG A 200 -19.26 15.69 -11.55
C ARG A 200 -18.47 15.08 -12.70
N SER A 201 -17.21 15.50 -12.89
CA SER A 201 -16.34 14.96 -13.94
C SER A 201 -16.08 13.47 -13.79
N ALA A 202 -15.82 13.01 -12.56
CA ALA A 202 -15.62 11.60 -12.28
C ALA A 202 -16.92 10.78 -12.41
N ILE A 203 -18.06 11.34 -12.00
CA ILE A 203 -19.38 10.71 -12.20
C ILE A 203 -19.65 10.52 -13.68
N ALA A 204 -19.44 11.53 -14.51
CA ALA A 204 -19.62 11.45 -15.96
C ALA A 204 -18.71 10.39 -16.60
N ALA A 205 -17.43 10.36 -16.22
CA ALA A 205 -16.49 9.38 -16.72
C ALA A 205 -16.86 7.93 -16.32
N VAL A 206 -17.31 7.73 -15.07
CA VAL A 206 -17.76 6.40 -14.63
C VAL A 206 -19.06 5.99 -15.30
N ARG A 207 -20.02 6.90 -15.48
CA ARG A 207 -21.26 6.62 -16.21
C ARG A 207 -20.95 6.17 -17.65
N GLN A 208 -20.13 6.93 -18.37
CA GLN A 208 -19.68 6.57 -19.71
C GLN A 208 -19.00 5.17 -19.74
N TYR A 209 -18.17 4.87 -18.76
CA TYR A 209 -17.56 3.56 -18.64
C TYR A 209 -18.58 2.43 -18.45
N LEU A 210 -19.53 2.61 -17.55
CA LEU A 210 -20.57 1.61 -17.28
C LEU A 210 -21.43 1.31 -18.50
N GLU A 211 -21.82 2.34 -19.23
CA GLU A 211 -22.69 2.28 -20.40
C GLU A 211 -21.97 1.75 -21.66
N ALA A 212 -20.83 2.34 -21.99
CA ALA A 212 -20.19 2.10 -23.28
C ALA A 212 -19.08 1.03 -23.27
N ALA A 213 -18.46 0.73 -22.11
CA ALA A 213 -17.24 -0.05 -22.09
C ALA A 213 -17.28 -1.28 -21.21
N ARG A 214 -17.90 -1.21 -20.02
CA ARG A 214 -17.83 -2.29 -19.03
C ARG A 214 -18.41 -3.61 -19.56
N GLY A 215 -19.56 -3.58 -20.21
CA GLY A 215 -20.20 -4.76 -20.82
C GLY A 215 -19.32 -5.38 -21.92
N ARG A 216 -18.68 -4.54 -22.74
CA ARG A 216 -17.75 -5.00 -23.79
C ARG A 216 -16.49 -5.67 -23.23
N ILE A 217 -15.97 -5.20 -22.10
CA ILE A 217 -14.82 -5.82 -21.42
C ILE A 217 -15.23 -7.16 -20.81
N LEU A 218 -16.39 -7.23 -20.17
CA LEU A 218 -16.91 -8.43 -19.50
C LEU A 218 -17.30 -9.54 -20.47
N LYS A 219 -17.72 -9.21 -21.69
CA LYS A 219 -18.17 -10.21 -22.69
C LYS A 219 -19.20 -11.19 -22.11
N GLY A 220 -20.23 -10.66 -21.45
CA GLY A 220 -21.31 -11.43 -20.83
C GLY A 220 -21.02 -12.00 -19.44
N ARG A 221 -19.81 -11.83 -18.91
CA ARG A 221 -19.47 -12.30 -17.55
C ARG A 221 -20.03 -11.35 -16.49
N GLY A 222 -20.50 -11.92 -15.36
CA GLY A 222 -20.87 -11.14 -14.20
C GLY A 222 -19.64 -10.68 -13.40
N SER A 223 -19.74 -9.51 -12.78
CA SER A 223 -18.74 -9.03 -11.81
C SER A 223 -19.35 -8.05 -10.84
N ARG A 224 -18.98 -8.18 -9.55
CA ARG A 224 -19.36 -7.20 -8.52
C ARG A 224 -18.50 -5.95 -8.55
N PHE A 225 -17.31 -6.02 -9.16
CA PHE A 225 -16.36 -4.93 -9.18
C PHE A 225 -16.77 -3.84 -10.17
N LEU A 226 -16.55 -2.58 -9.79
CA LEU A 226 -16.77 -1.45 -10.67
C LEU A 226 -15.81 -1.53 -11.86
N PHE A 227 -14.51 -1.56 -11.59
CA PHE A 227 -13.47 -1.65 -12.62
C PHE A 227 -13.00 -3.09 -12.81
N VAL A 228 -13.17 -3.58 -14.03
CA VAL A 228 -12.98 -5.01 -14.34
C VAL A 228 -11.81 -5.24 -15.29
N THR A 229 -11.21 -6.41 -15.14
CA THR A 229 -10.29 -7.00 -16.13
C THR A 229 -11.09 -7.82 -17.16
N ALA A 230 -10.46 -8.21 -18.26
CA ALA A 230 -11.08 -9.07 -19.26
C ALA A 230 -11.57 -10.43 -18.70
N ARG A 231 -11.07 -10.85 -17.55
CA ARG A 231 -11.50 -12.06 -16.84
C ARG A 231 -12.67 -11.82 -15.87
N GLY A 232 -13.17 -10.59 -15.76
CA GLY A 232 -14.25 -10.22 -14.84
C GLY A 232 -13.80 -9.97 -13.40
N GLY A 233 -12.53 -10.19 -13.06
CA GLY A 233 -11.96 -9.93 -11.74
C GLY A 233 -11.62 -8.46 -11.52
N ALA A 234 -11.37 -8.10 -10.25
CA ALA A 234 -10.81 -6.79 -9.89
C ALA A 234 -9.43 -6.56 -10.52
N MET A 235 -9.10 -5.32 -10.80
CA MET A 235 -7.76 -4.96 -11.22
C MET A 235 -6.78 -5.09 -10.04
N THR A 236 -5.56 -5.57 -10.30
CA THR A 236 -4.51 -5.60 -9.27
C THR A 236 -3.85 -4.23 -9.12
N ARG A 237 -3.30 -3.95 -7.94
CA ARG A 237 -2.51 -2.73 -7.72
C ARG A 237 -1.35 -2.59 -8.71
N GLN A 238 -0.69 -3.71 -9.04
CA GLN A 238 0.41 -3.74 -10.01
C GLN A 238 -0.06 -3.41 -11.42
N ALA A 239 -1.22 -3.95 -11.84
CA ALA A 239 -1.81 -3.63 -13.13
C ALA A 239 -2.16 -2.14 -13.23
N PHE A 240 -2.74 -1.56 -12.18
CA PHE A 240 -3.02 -0.13 -12.13
C PHE A 240 -1.73 0.72 -12.17
N TRP A 241 -0.65 0.30 -11.49
CA TRP A 241 0.63 0.99 -11.58
C TRP A 241 1.20 1.00 -13.00
N LYS A 242 1.14 -0.14 -13.70
CA LYS A 242 1.57 -0.24 -15.11
C LYS A 242 0.74 0.68 -16.02
N LEU A 243 -0.57 0.68 -15.83
CA LEU A 243 -1.51 1.56 -16.53
C LEU A 243 -1.19 3.03 -16.30
N LEU A 244 -1.05 3.44 -15.04
CA LEU A 244 -0.71 4.81 -14.67
C LEU A 244 0.61 5.26 -15.29
N ALA A 245 1.65 4.41 -15.25
CA ALA A 245 2.94 4.69 -15.86
C ALA A 245 2.84 4.81 -17.40
N ALA A 246 2.00 4.00 -18.05
CA ALA A 246 1.80 4.05 -19.50
C ALA A 246 1.11 5.36 -19.91
N HIS A 247 0.01 5.74 -19.23
CA HIS A 247 -0.68 7.01 -19.49
C HIS A 247 0.17 8.22 -19.11
N GLY A 248 0.98 8.12 -18.05
CA GLY A 248 1.95 9.16 -17.70
C GLY A 248 2.94 9.44 -18.83
N ARG A 249 3.51 8.40 -19.43
CA ARG A 249 4.40 8.57 -20.59
C ARG A 249 3.71 9.22 -21.78
N ARG A 250 2.46 8.83 -22.08
CA ARG A 250 1.65 9.48 -23.14
C ARG A 250 1.39 10.96 -22.86
N ALA A 251 1.21 11.31 -21.59
CA ALA A 251 1.01 12.68 -21.12
C ALA A 251 2.31 13.49 -21.00
N GLY A 252 3.48 12.92 -21.36
CA GLY A 252 4.78 13.58 -21.19
C GLY A 252 5.28 13.63 -19.74
N ILE A 253 4.74 12.80 -18.84
CA ILE A 253 5.08 12.75 -17.42
C ILE A 253 5.94 11.52 -17.16
N TYR A 254 7.25 11.69 -17.13
CA TYR A 254 8.20 10.57 -17.08
C TYR A 254 8.70 10.23 -15.68
N ARG A 255 8.54 11.11 -14.69
CA ARG A 255 9.13 10.94 -13.36
C ARG A 255 8.08 11.12 -12.25
N ASN A 256 8.27 10.37 -11.17
CA ASN A 256 7.52 10.51 -9.92
C ASN A 256 6.00 10.28 -9.99
N LEU A 257 5.47 9.70 -11.07
CA LEU A 257 4.05 9.43 -11.18
C LEU A 257 3.70 8.12 -10.45
N THR A 258 3.00 8.25 -9.34
CA THR A 258 2.51 7.14 -8.54
C THR A 258 1.07 7.40 -8.08
N PRO A 259 0.29 6.36 -7.71
CA PRO A 259 -1.03 6.57 -7.12
C PRO A 259 -1.01 7.44 -5.85
N HIS A 260 0.08 7.38 -5.09
CA HIS A 260 0.27 8.23 -3.92
C HIS A 260 0.47 9.71 -4.28
N VAL A 261 1.16 9.98 -5.39
CA VAL A 261 1.32 11.36 -5.90
C VAL A 261 -0.03 11.92 -6.34
N LEU A 262 -0.86 11.15 -7.06
CA LEU A 262 -2.22 11.58 -7.45
C LEU A 262 -3.08 11.88 -6.23
N ARG A 263 -3.07 11.02 -5.23
CA ARG A 263 -3.79 11.23 -3.97
C ARG A 263 -3.24 12.46 -3.21
N HIS A 264 -1.93 12.68 -3.23
CA HIS A 264 -1.33 13.86 -2.63
C HIS A 264 -1.71 15.13 -3.38
N SER A 265 -1.73 15.08 -4.72
CA SER A 265 -2.20 16.19 -5.56
C SER A 265 -3.67 16.54 -5.26
N PHE A 266 -4.56 15.55 -5.12
CA PHE A 266 -5.93 15.76 -4.67
C PHE A 266 -5.99 16.56 -3.35
N ALA A 267 -5.23 16.10 -2.34
CA ALA A 267 -5.21 16.78 -1.04
C ALA A 267 -4.67 18.22 -1.13
N THR A 268 -3.56 18.40 -1.88
CA THR A 268 -2.92 19.70 -2.04
C THR A 268 -3.83 20.67 -2.78
N HIS A 269 -4.44 20.26 -3.89
CA HIS A 269 -5.33 21.14 -4.67
C HIS A 269 -6.59 21.54 -3.90
N LEU A 270 -7.15 20.65 -3.08
CA LEU A 270 -8.25 21.01 -2.18
C LEU A 270 -7.83 22.08 -1.16
N LEU A 271 -6.65 21.90 -0.55
CA LEU A 271 -6.13 22.85 0.44
C LEU A 271 -5.77 24.21 -0.22
N GLU A 272 -5.15 24.20 -1.39
CA GLU A 272 -4.87 25.41 -2.20
C GLU A 272 -6.16 26.11 -2.63
N GLY A 273 -7.23 25.35 -2.90
CA GLY A 273 -8.56 25.87 -3.17
C GLY A 273 -9.28 26.43 -1.92
N GLY A 274 -8.71 26.29 -0.73
CA GLY A 274 -9.26 26.83 0.52
C GLY A 274 -10.03 25.82 1.38
N ALA A 275 -10.02 24.53 1.04
CA ALA A 275 -10.66 23.50 1.85
C ALA A 275 -10.02 23.39 3.23
N ASP A 276 -10.82 23.17 4.27
CA ASP A 276 -10.29 22.94 5.62
C ASP A 276 -9.55 21.58 5.73
N LEU A 277 -8.45 21.59 6.47
CA LEU A 277 -7.58 20.41 6.61
C LEU A 277 -8.32 19.20 7.20
N ARG A 278 -9.25 19.40 8.11
CA ARG A 278 -10.00 18.33 8.78
C ARG A 278 -10.96 17.63 7.82
N SER A 279 -11.62 18.37 6.93
CA SER A 279 -12.44 17.81 5.86
C SER A 279 -11.60 16.96 4.89
N VAL A 280 -10.45 17.47 4.46
CA VAL A 280 -9.52 16.73 3.59
C VAL A 280 -9.02 15.46 4.27
N GLN A 281 -8.61 15.52 5.54
CA GLN A 281 -8.19 14.34 6.31
C GLN A 281 -9.31 13.31 6.45
N THR A 282 -10.55 13.76 6.65
CA THR A 282 -11.74 12.88 6.72
C THR A 282 -11.97 12.16 5.41
N MET A 283 -11.94 12.87 4.26
CA MET A 283 -12.05 12.26 2.93
C MET A 283 -10.96 11.22 2.69
N LEU A 284 -9.74 11.51 3.11
CA LEU A 284 -8.60 10.62 2.96
C LEU A 284 -8.64 9.41 3.91
N GLY A 285 -9.39 9.47 5.01
CA GLY A 285 -9.46 8.40 6.02
C GLY A 285 -8.14 8.22 6.75
N HIS A 286 -7.61 9.29 7.36
CA HIS A 286 -6.48 9.24 8.26
C HIS A 286 -6.93 8.66 9.61
N ALA A 287 -6.17 7.68 10.14
CA ALA A 287 -6.60 6.83 11.26
C ALA A 287 -6.68 7.53 12.64
N ASP A 288 -5.99 8.66 12.80
CA ASP A 288 -5.93 9.38 14.09
C ASP A 288 -7.19 10.17 14.43
N ILE A 289 -8.15 10.25 13.51
CA ILE A 289 -9.47 10.75 13.81
C ILE A 289 -10.35 9.53 14.10
N SER A 290 -10.07 8.91 15.25
CA SER A 290 -10.86 7.79 15.76
C SER A 290 -12.20 8.33 16.24
N THR A 291 -13.20 8.23 15.42
CA THR A 291 -14.53 7.94 15.86
C THR A 291 -15.27 7.30 14.71
N THR A 292 -15.94 6.21 14.97
CA THR A 292 -17.09 5.77 14.17
C THR A 292 -18.11 6.92 14.28
N GLN A 293 -17.80 8.06 13.66
CA GLN A 293 -18.74 9.14 13.55
C GLN A 293 -19.82 8.62 12.62
N ILE A 294 -20.98 8.39 13.21
CA ILE A 294 -22.23 8.21 12.48
C ILE A 294 -22.23 9.30 11.41
N TYR A 295 -22.17 8.88 10.15
CA TYR A 295 -22.17 9.78 9.00
C TYR A 295 -23.53 10.48 8.97
N THR A 296 -23.65 11.60 9.69
CA THR A 296 -24.86 12.38 9.73
C THR A 296 -25.07 13.08 8.39
N HIS A 297 -26.30 13.42 8.07
CA HIS A 297 -26.68 14.19 6.89
C HIS A 297 -25.88 15.51 6.79
N VAL A 298 -25.63 16.15 7.94
CA VAL A 298 -24.86 17.39 8.09
C VAL A 298 -23.39 17.20 7.65
N MET A 299 -22.76 16.06 7.98
CA MET A 299 -21.39 15.79 7.57
C MET A 299 -21.29 15.55 6.05
N ARG A 300 -22.27 14.87 5.44
CA ARG A 300 -22.32 14.68 3.98
C ARG A 300 -22.41 16.01 3.24
N SER A 301 -23.30 16.89 3.65
CA SER A 301 -23.48 18.21 3.01
C SER A 301 -22.23 19.07 3.14
N ARG A 302 -21.54 19.01 4.29
CA ARG A 302 -20.27 19.72 4.49
C ARG A 302 -19.17 19.21 3.56
N LEU A 303 -18.95 17.88 3.51
CA LEU A 303 -17.92 17.30 2.64
C LEU A 303 -18.24 17.51 1.16
N ARG A 304 -19.52 17.44 0.78
CA ARG A 304 -19.97 17.75 -0.58
C ARG A 304 -19.67 19.19 -0.94
N ARG A 305 -20.04 20.13 -0.10
CA ARG A 305 -19.74 21.55 -0.29
C ARG A 305 -18.24 21.80 -0.40
N THR A 306 -17.44 21.19 0.51
CA THR A 306 -15.97 21.29 0.45
C THR A 306 -15.43 20.80 -0.89
N LEU A 307 -15.97 19.72 -1.48
CA LEU A 307 -15.56 19.25 -2.79
C LEU A 307 -16.00 20.22 -3.89
N ASP A 308 -17.27 20.62 -3.89
CA ASP A 308 -17.87 21.47 -4.94
C ASP A 308 -17.20 22.83 -4.99
N ASP A 309 -16.85 23.43 -3.84
CA ASP A 309 -16.26 24.77 -3.76
C ASP A 309 -14.76 24.79 -4.01
N HIS A 310 -14.04 23.70 -3.75
CA HIS A 310 -12.57 23.74 -3.68
C HIS A 310 -11.85 22.72 -4.57
N HIS A 311 -12.56 21.76 -5.16
CA HIS A 311 -11.90 20.79 -6.04
C HIS A 311 -11.95 21.23 -7.50
N PRO A 312 -10.81 21.23 -8.24
CA PRO A 312 -10.73 21.74 -9.61
C PRO A 312 -11.65 21.02 -10.63
N ARG A 313 -12.15 19.84 -10.28
CA ARG A 313 -13.04 19.01 -11.13
C ARG A 313 -14.31 18.59 -10.39
N ALA A 314 -14.85 19.46 -9.58
CA ALA A 314 -16.10 19.28 -8.84
C ALA A 314 -17.32 19.03 -9.73
#